data_f2ffad41c825c3ea6c01962d9060d28a
#
_entry.id   f2ffad41c825c3ea6c01962d9060d28a
#
_cell.length_a   1.000
_cell.length_b   1.000
_cell.length_c   1.000
_cell.angle_alpha   90.00
_cell.angle_beta   90.00
_cell.angle_gamma   90.00
#
_symmetry.space_group_name_H-M   'P 1'
#
loop_
_entity.id
_entity.type
_entity.pdbx_description
1 polymer ?
#
loop_
_entity_poly.entity_id
_entity_poly.type
_entity_poly.pdbx_seq_one_letter_code
_entity_poly.pdbx_strand_id
1 'polypeptide(L)'
;FTVDNIVTQLRSQLSKGPDGVCMIGIAETVFPAISQACQEANVPYSFFGTPPVDADVEIMKEDPLYAGTVLFDPEAEAAYLAEKAYEAGGRKAVILAGAQGDYNHDHRITGFTKKFEELGGKVLDVARCDNPGQGDEKGSNLLSANKDADVAIGAGAGYITSLEGVREKMGLDYKIYGCDTTPNLIQDVIDGKVEIISAGANTGAGFAEILLINKLLGHPII
;
A
#
# COMPACT_ATOMS: atom_id res chain seq x y z
N PHE A 1 6.33 10.56 8.07
CA PHE A 1 6.10 11.43 6.91
C PHE A 1 5.05 12.48 7.27
N THR A 2 5.33 13.76 7.01
CA THR A 2 4.37 14.87 7.14
C THR A 2 4.26 15.56 5.78
N VAL A 3 3.12 16.21 5.52
CA VAL A 3 2.91 16.98 4.27
C VAL A 3 4.02 18.00 4.07
N ASP A 4 4.40 18.74 5.11
CA ASP A 4 5.46 19.76 5.03
C ASP A 4 6.81 19.18 4.61
N ASN A 5 7.20 18.01 5.13
CA ASN A 5 8.45 17.37 4.76
C ASN A 5 8.44 16.92 3.29
N ILE A 6 7.30 16.39 2.82
CA ILE A 6 7.14 15.95 1.43
C ILE A 6 7.27 17.15 0.49
N VAL A 7 6.54 18.23 0.77
CA VAL A 7 6.56 19.45 -0.06
C VAL A 7 7.96 20.11 -0.04
N THR A 8 8.63 20.13 1.12
CA THR A 8 10.00 20.65 1.23
C THR A 8 10.97 19.86 0.36
N GLN A 9 10.93 18.54 0.42
CA GLN A 9 11.75 17.68 -0.42
C GLN A 9 11.42 17.82 -1.90
N LEU A 10 10.13 17.87 -2.25
CA LEU A 10 9.68 18.10 -3.61
C LEU A 10 10.22 19.42 -4.17
N ARG A 11 10.07 20.53 -3.44
CA ARG A 11 10.61 21.83 -3.86
C ARG A 11 12.12 21.80 -4.08
N SER A 12 12.84 21.05 -3.24
CA SER A 12 14.28 20.83 -3.43
C SER A 12 14.59 20.04 -4.71
N GLN A 13 13.76 19.11 -5.14
CA GLN A 13 13.95 18.40 -6.42
C GLN A 13 13.51 19.28 -7.61
N LEU A 14 12.40 19.99 -7.50
CA LEU A 14 11.92 20.91 -8.53
C LEU A 14 12.95 22.00 -8.87
N SER A 15 13.71 22.50 -7.86
CA SER A 15 14.77 23.49 -8.08
C SER A 15 15.92 22.98 -8.96
N LYS A 16 16.01 21.67 -9.22
CA LYS A 16 17.00 21.07 -10.12
C LYS A 16 16.58 21.04 -11.58
N GLY A 17 15.35 21.47 -11.88
CA GLY A 17 14.78 21.54 -13.22
C GLY A 17 14.47 20.16 -13.84
N PRO A 18 13.75 19.26 -13.16
CA PRO A 18 13.31 18.01 -13.77
C PRO A 18 12.30 18.27 -14.88
N ASP A 19 12.24 17.40 -15.89
CA ASP A 19 11.25 17.47 -16.95
C ASP A 19 9.84 17.15 -16.48
N GLY A 20 9.69 16.36 -15.42
CA GLY A 20 8.43 15.98 -14.79
C GLY A 20 8.61 15.31 -13.44
N VAL A 21 7.52 15.14 -12.70
CA VAL A 21 7.50 14.53 -11.36
C VAL A 21 6.41 13.46 -11.29
N CYS A 22 6.81 12.24 -10.91
CA CYS A 22 5.88 11.15 -10.57
C CYS A 22 5.97 10.88 -9.08
N MET A 23 4.84 10.94 -8.35
CA MET A 23 4.81 10.82 -6.90
C MET A 23 3.75 9.85 -6.39
N ILE A 24 4.07 9.20 -5.28
CA ILE A 24 3.05 8.45 -4.54
C ILE A 24 2.16 9.40 -3.75
N GLY A 25 0.85 9.22 -3.86
CA GLY A 25 -0.11 9.82 -2.93
C GLY A 25 -0.15 9.00 -1.65
N ILE A 26 0.40 9.53 -0.56
CA ILE A 26 0.43 8.83 0.73
C ILE A 26 -0.71 9.24 1.67
N ALA A 27 -1.34 10.38 1.41
CA ALA A 27 -2.50 10.86 2.14
C ALA A 27 -3.31 11.81 1.24
N GLU A 28 -4.61 11.85 1.41
CA GLU A 28 -5.50 12.73 0.63
C GLU A 28 -5.12 14.21 0.72
N THR A 29 -4.60 14.65 1.85
CA THR A 29 -4.24 16.06 2.11
C THR A 29 -2.97 16.53 1.40
N VAL A 30 -2.21 15.64 0.77
CA VAL A 30 -0.92 15.99 0.14
C VAL A 30 -1.08 16.54 -1.28
N PHE A 31 -2.16 16.16 -1.98
CA PHE A 31 -2.33 16.44 -3.41
C PHE A 31 -2.36 17.95 -3.75
N PRO A 32 -3.15 18.81 -3.05
CA PRO A 32 -3.16 20.24 -3.36
C PRO A 32 -1.77 20.88 -3.21
N ALA A 33 -1.04 20.52 -2.15
CA ALA A 33 0.28 21.10 -1.88
C ALA A 33 1.34 20.67 -2.92
N ILE A 34 1.29 19.42 -3.38
CA ILE A 34 2.17 18.92 -4.46
C ILE A 34 1.82 19.61 -5.77
N SER A 35 0.53 19.66 -6.15
CA SER A 35 0.06 20.31 -7.37
C SER A 35 0.50 21.77 -7.41
N GLN A 36 0.30 22.51 -6.32
CA GLN A 36 0.75 23.89 -6.22
C GLN A 36 2.26 24.03 -6.41
N ALA A 37 3.07 23.19 -5.77
CA ALA A 37 4.52 23.24 -5.91
C ALA A 37 4.97 22.97 -7.36
N CYS A 38 4.33 22.04 -8.06
CA CYS A 38 4.61 21.72 -9.46
C CYS A 38 4.17 22.86 -10.40
N GLN A 39 3.00 23.49 -10.14
CA GLN A 39 2.53 24.66 -10.87
C GLN A 39 3.48 25.85 -10.74
N GLU A 40 3.92 26.16 -9.51
CA GLU A 40 4.89 27.24 -9.25
C GLU A 40 6.23 27.02 -9.98
N ALA A 41 6.63 25.76 -10.14
CA ALA A 41 7.84 25.39 -10.87
C ALA A 41 7.62 25.20 -12.38
N ASN A 42 6.39 25.21 -12.84
CA ASN A 42 5.96 24.89 -14.23
C ASN A 42 6.47 23.49 -14.68
N VAL A 43 6.32 22.48 -13.80
CA VAL A 43 6.78 21.11 -14.05
C VAL A 43 5.57 20.16 -14.10
N PRO A 44 5.37 19.38 -15.18
CA PRO A 44 4.33 18.35 -15.28
C PRO A 44 4.46 17.29 -14.19
N TYR A 45 3.31 16.75 -13.74
CA TYR A 45 3.27 15.78 -12.67
C TYR A 45 2.19 14.71 -12.83
N SER A 46 2.43 13.55 -12.25
CA SER A 46 1.49 12.43 -12.11
C SER A 46 1.55 11.82 -10.72
N PHE A 47 0.49 11.09 -10.37
CA PHE A 47 0.41 10.39 -9.10
C PHE A 47 0.15 8.89 -9.26
N PHE A 48 0.44 8.13 -8.22
CA PHE A 48 0.02 6.74 -8.08
C PHE A 48 -0.28 6.38 -6.61
N GLY A 49 -0.99 5.29 -6.42
CA GLY A 49 -1.24 4.69 -5.09
C GLY A 49 -2.55 5.18 -4.45
N THR A 50 -2.52 6.27 -3.69
CA THR A 50 -3.70 6.82 -3.02
C THR A 50 -4.49 7.73 -3.96
N PRO A 51 -5.84 7.66 -4.00
CA PRO A 51 -6.65 8.61 -4.74
C PRO A 51 -6.66 9.98 -4.07
N PRO A 52 -6.65 11.08 -4.84
CA PRO A 52 -7.06 12.38 -4.33
C PRO A 52 -8.58 12.38 -4.02
N VAL A 53 -9.04 13.27 -3.15
CA VAL A 53 -10.48 13.46 -2.95
C VAL A 53 -11.13 14.04 -4.20
N ASP A 54 -12.43 13.78 -4.42
CA ASP A 54 -13.14 14.17 -5.64
C ASP A 54 -13.02 15.67 -5.95
N ALA A 55 -13.07 16.53 -4.93
CA ALA A 55 -12.91 17.97 -5.12
C ALA A 55 -11.53 18.35 -5.68
N ASP A 56 -10.46 17.69 -5.22
CA ASP A 56 -9.11 17.91 -5.72
C ASP A 56 -8.94 17.35 -7.14
N VAL A 57 -9.59 16.23 -7.46
CA VAL A 57 -9.59 15.66 -8.82
C VAL A 57 -10.15 16.65 -9.83
N GLU A 58 -11.26 17.31 -9.53
CA GLU A 58 -11.87 18.29 -10.42
C GLU A 58 -10.95 19.50 -10.64
N ILE A 59 -10.28 19.99 -9.59
CA ILE A 59 -9.29 21.06 -9.71
C ILE A 59 -8.08 20.62 -10.54
N MET A 60 -7.57 19.42 -10.28
CA MET A 60 -6.37 18.89 -10.95
C MET A 60 -6.62 18.61 -12.43
N LYS A 61 -7.83 18.18 -12.82
CA LYS A 61 -8.18 17.96 -14.24
C LYS A 61 -8.08 19.23 -15.09
N GLU A 62 -8.33 20.39 -14.49
CA GLU A 62 -8.20 21.69 -15.16
C GLU A 62 -6.74 22.18 -15.24
N ASP A 63 -5.81 21.53 -14.52
CA ASP A 63 -4.40 21.89 -14.55
C ASP A 63 -3.70 21.31 -15.79
N PRO A 64 -3.18 22.16 -16.69
CA PRO A 64 -2.48 21.70 -17.88
C PRO A 64 -1.20 20.92 -17.58
N LEU A 65 -0.67 20.95 -16.36
CA LEU A 65 0.52 20.21 -15.95
C LEU A 65 0.20 18.82 -15.39
N TYR A 66 -1.04 18.58 -14.97
CA TYR A 66 -1.44 17.28 -14.44
C TYR A 66 -1.54 16.21 -15.53
N ALA A 67 -0.82 15.10 -15.38
CA ALA A 67 -0.79 14.01 -16.34
C ALA A 67 -1.77 12.87 -16.00
N GLY A 68 -2.20 12.77 -14.77
CA GLY A 68 -3.13 11.74 -14.30
C GLY A 68 -2.68 11.05 -13.01
N THR A 69 -3.58 10.23 -12.46
CA THR A 69 -3.31 9.38 -11.28
C THR A 69 -3.59 7.92 -11.65
N VAL A 70 -2.66 7.04 -11.30
CA VAL A 70 -2.82 5.60 -11.45
C VAL A 70 -3.19 4.99 -10.10
N LEU A 71 -4.33 4.34 -10.06
CA LEU A 71 -4.88 3.72 -8.87
C LEU A 71 -4.93 2.20 -9.03
N PHE A 72 -4.85 1.50 -7.93
CA PHE A 72 -5.22 0.09 -7.80
C PHE A 72 -6.32 -0.01 -6.73
N ASP A 73 -6.99 -1.13 -6.67
CA ASP A 73 -8.05 -1.38 -5.69
C ASP A 73 -7.50 -2.21 -4.52
N PRO A 74 -7.13 -1.59 -3.39
CA PRO A 74 -6.58 -2.30 -2.25
C PRO A 74 -7.61 -3.18 -1.53
N GLU A 75 -8.92 -2.89 -1.65
CA GLU A 75 -9.96 -3.78 -1.11
C GLU A 75 -10.06 -5.06 -1.93
N ALA A 76 -10.11 -4.95 -3.26
CA ALA A 76 -10.14 -6.12 -4.14
C ALA A 76 -8.85 -6.95 -4.03
N GLU A 77 -7.68 -6.30 -3.91
CA GLU A 77 -6.39 -6.96 -3.67
C GLU A 77 -6.44 -7.84 -2.42
N ALA A 78 -6.87 -7.27 -1.29
CA ALA A 78 -6.92 -7.98 -0.02
C ALA A 78 -8.07 -9.01 0.04
N ALA A 79 -9.19 -8.74 -0.62
CA ALA A 79 -10.29 -9.71 -0.75
C ALA A 79 -9.84 -10.98 -1.50
N TYR A 80 -9.02 -10.84 -2.54
CA TYR A 80 -8.42 -11.99 -3.22
C TYR A 80 -7.53 -12.83 -2.29
N LEU A 81 -6.71 -12.18 -1.45
CA LEU A 81 -5.88 -12.89 -0.45
C LEU A 81 -6.76 -13.63 0.57
N ALA A 82 -7.89 -13.04 0.99
CA ALA A 82 -8.84 -13.67 1.88
C ALA A 82 -9.47 -14.95 1.26
N GLU A 83 -9.84 -14.91 -0.02
CA GLU A 83 -10.32 -16.08 -0.75
C GLU A 83 -9.27 -17.19 -0.75
N LYS A 84 -8.03 -16.86 -1.09
CA LYS A 84 -6.94 -17.84 -1.15
C LYS A 84 -6.60 -18.42 0.22
N ALA A 85 -6.60 -17.59 1.27
CA ALA A 85 -6.39 -18.05 2.63
C ALA A 85 -7.50 -19.01 3.08
N TYR A 86 -8.75 -18.70 2.77
CA TYR A 86 -9.89 -19.54 3.11
C TYR A 86 -9.90 -20.87 2.31
N GLU A 87 -9.63 -20.83 0.99
CA GLU A 87 -9.49 -22.00 0.12
C GLU A 87 -8.39 -22.95 0.61
N ALA A 88 -7.30 -22.40 1.14
CA ALA A 88 -6.18 -23.16 1.72
C ALA A 88 -6.45 -23.71 3.13
N GLY A 89 -7.69 -23.58 3.64
CA GLY A 89 -8.14 -24.12 4.92
C GLY A 89 -8.07 -23.14 6.10
N GLY A 90 -7.64 -21.89 5.91
CA GLY A 90 -7.63 -20.87 6.93
C GLY A 90 -9.02 -20.53 7.46
N ARG A 91 -9.15 -20.32 8.76
CA ARG A 91 -10.43 -20.01 9.41
C ARG A 91 -10.33 -18.87 10.44
N LYS A 92 -9.17 -18.62 10.98
CA LYS A 92 -8.93 -17.62 12.02
C LYS A 92 -7.73 -16.77 11.64
N ALA A 93 -7.98 -15.52 11.27
CA ALA A 93 -6.95 -14.62 10.80
C ALA A 93 -6.61 -13.53 11.81
N VAL A 94 -5.36 -13.08 11.78
CA VAL A 94 -4.91 -11.83 12.38
C VAL A 94 -4.30 -10.94 11.31
N ILE A 95 -4.34 -9.61 11.51
CA ILE A 95 -3.81 -8.64 10.54
C ILE A 95 -2.81 -7.73 11.22
N LEU A 96 -1.62 -7.59 10.64
CA LEU A 96 -0.61 -6.61 11.04
C LEU A 96 -0.49 -5.53 9.98
N ALA A 97 -0.73 -4.27 10.35
CA ALA A 97 -0.87 -3.16 9.41
C ALA A 97 -0.22 -1.87 9.92
N GLY A 98 -0.12 -0.88 9.04
CA GLY A 98 0.32 0.47 9.36
C GLY A 98 -0.70 1.28 10.15
N ALA A 99 -0.37 2.55 10.38
CA ALA A 99 -1.18 3.48 11.15
C ALA A 99 -2.60 3.60 10.61
N GLN A 100 -3.53 3.89 11.49
CA GLN A 100 -4.89 4.23 11.10
C GLN A 100 -4.89 5.51 10.28
N GLY A 101 -5.70 5.54 9.21
CA GLY A 101 -5.76 6.66 8.27
C GLY A 101 -4.81 6.52 7.07
N ASP A 102 -3.98 5.47 7.04
CA ASP A 102 -3.30 5.07 5.81
C ASP A 102 -4.32 4.44 4.86
N TYR A 103 -4.57 5.09 3.73
CA TYR A 103 -5.59 4.68 2.76
C TYR A 103 -5.45 3.20 2.35
N ASN A 104 -4.25 2.80 1.93
CA ASN A 104 -4.03 1.45 1.43
C ASN A 104 -4.22 0.40 2.53
N HIS A 105 -3.67 0.64 3.73
CA HIS A 105 -3.79 -0.30 4.84
C HIS A 105 -5.23 -0.40 5.36
N ASP A 106 -5.96 0.71 5.44
CA ASP A 106 -7.35 0.71 5.91
C ASP A 106 -8.26 -0.07 4.94
N HIS A 107 -8.10 0.16 3.64
CA HIS A 107 -8.85 -0.57 2.61
C HIS A 107 -8.45 -2.05 2.51
N ARG A 108 -7.16 -2.39 2.66
CA ARG A 108 -6.70 -3.78 2.72
C ARG A 108 -7.29 -4.54 3.90
N ILE A 109 -7.35 -3.92 5.09
CA ILE A 109 -8.01 -4.51 6.26
C ILE A 109 -9.49 -4.73 5.98
N THR A 110 -10.17 -3.73 5.44
CA THR A 110 -11.59 -3.79 5.10
C THR A 110 -11.86 -4.92 4.10
N GLY A 111 -11.14 -4.95 2.99
CA GLY A 111 -11.31 -5.95 1.93
C GLY A 111 -11.06 -7.37 2.41
N PHE A 112 -9.96 -7.59 3.14
CA PHE A 112 -9.66 -8.91 3.70
C PHE A 112 -10.72 -9.33 4.71
N THR A 113 -11.04 -8.49 5.69
CA THR A 113 -11.99 -8.82 6.76
C THR A 113 -13.36 -9.17 6.19
N LYS A 114 -13.91 -8.29 5.36
CA LYS A 114 -15.21 -8.47 4.75
C LYS A 114 -15.29 -9.80 3.98
N LYS A 115 -14.33 -10.05 3.08
CA LYS A 115 -14.33 -11.24 2.26
C LYS A 115 -14.11 -12.51 3.08
N PHE A 116 -13.16 -12.50 4.03
CA PHE A 116 -12.88 -13.66 4.85
C PHE A 116 -14.05 -14.08 5.72
N GLU A 117 -14.79 -13.10 6.29
CA GLU A 117 -15.99 -13.33 7.11
C GLU A 117 -17.19 -13.74 6.26
N GLU A 118 -17.36 -13.18 5.04
CA GLU A 118 -18.37 -13.65 4.07
C GLU A 118 -18.23 -15.14 3.74
N LEU A 119 -16.99 -15.63 3.68
CA LEU A 119 -16.67 -17.03 3.43
C LEU A 119 -16.86 -17.93 4.66
N GLY A 120 -17.04 -17.37 5.85
CA GLY A 120 -17.21 -18.09 7.12
C GLY A 120 -15.92 -18.19 7.95
N GLY A 121 -14.88 -17.45 7.60
CA GLY A 121 -13.71 -17.23 8.45
C GLY A 121 -13.98 -16.20 9.54
N LYS A 122 -13.01 -15.93 10.38
CA LYS A 122 -13.08 -14.92 11.42
C LYS A 122 -11.76 -14.17 11.51
N VAL A 123 -11.80 -12.84 11.44
CA VAL A 123 -10.67 -11.99 11.81
C VAL A 123 -10.70 -11.80 13.32
N LEU A 124 -9.68 -12.30 14.01
CA LEU A 124 -9.60 -12.30 15.49
C LEU A 124 -9.20 -10.93 16.01
N ASP A 125 -8.20 -10.31 15.36
CA ASP A 125 -7.63 -9.04 15.82
C ASP A 125 -6.85 -8.35 14.70
N VAL A 126 -6.65 -7.03 14.84
CA VAL A 126 -5.88 -6.18 13.95
C VAL A 126 -4.91 -5.33 14.77
N ALA A 127 -3.61 -5.54 14.58
CA ALA A 127 -2.59 -4.68 15.20
C ALA A 127 -2.13 -3.59 14.22
N ARG A 128 -2.06 -2.36 14.73
CA ARG A 128 -1.63 -1.18 13.99
C ARG A 128 -0.25 -0.71 14.47
N CYS A 129 0.61 -0.36 13.53
CA CYS A 129 1.94 0.20 13.77
C CYS A 129 1.96 1.67 13.34
N ASP A 130 2.37 2.57 14.22
CA ASP A 130 2.55 3.99 13.88
C ASP A 130 3.75 4.22 12.94
N ASN A 131 4.68 3.26 12.94
CA ASN A 131 5.79 3.18 12.01
C ASN A 131 6.22 1.72 11.79
N PRO A 132 6.87 1.40 10.65
CA PRO A 132 7.26 0.03 10.32
C PRO A 132 8.18 -0.65 11.34
N GLY A 133 8.97 0.11 12.10
CA GLY A 133 9.87 -0.44 13.11
C GLY A 133 9.17 -1.09 14.31
N GLN A 134 7.86 -0.89 14.48
CA GLN A 134 7.06 -1.53 15.53
C GLN A 134 6.53 -2.91 15.13
N GLY A 135 6.76 -3.36 13.89
CA GLY A 135 6.16 -4.58 13.34
C GLY A 135 6.44 -5.82 14.19
N ASP A 136 7.67 -6.04 14.63
CA ASP A 136 8.06 -7.22 15.41
C ASP A 136 7.42 -7.23 16.80
N GLU A 137 7.37 -6.08 17.48
CA GLU A 137 6.73 -5.96 18.79
C GLU A 137 5.23 -6.16 18.69
N LYS A 138 4.57 -5.43 17.80
CA LYS A 138 3.12 -5.49 17.59
C LYS A 138 2.69 -6.87 17.09
N GLY A 139 3.43 -7.47 16.16
CA GLY A 139 3.20 -8.82 15.66
C GLY A 139 3.33 -9.88 16.77
N SER A 140 4.37 -9.77 17.63
CA SER A 140 4.54 -10.68 18.76
C SER A 140 3.38 -10.58 19.76
N ASN A 141 2.93 -9.37 20.07
CA ASN A 141 1.79 -9.14 20.97
C ASN A 141 0.49 -9.67 20.37
N LEU A 142 0.23 -9.37 19.08
CA LEU A 142 -0.93 -9.84 18.33
C LEU A 142 -1.06 -11.37 18.37
N LEU A 143 0.02 -12.07 18.05
CA LEU A 143 0.03 -13.53 17.97
C LEU A 143 0.07 -14.20 19.36
N SER A 144 0.65 -13.55 20.37
CA SER A 144 0.59 -14.03 21.74
C SER A 144 -0.84 -14.01 22.30
N ALA A 145 -1.63 -12.99 21.90
CA ALA A 145 -3.03 -12.87 22.31
C ALA A 145 -3.97 -13.79 21.49
N ASN A 146 -3.58 -14.17 20.27
CA ASN A 146 -4.39 -14.93 19.32
C ASN A 146 -3.71 -16.23 18.88
N LYS A 147 -3.39 -17.10 19.85
CA LYS A 147 -2.61 -18.36 19.61
C LYS A 147 -3.32 -19.38 18.70
N ASP A 148 -4.59 -19.24 18.50
CA ASP A 148 -5.43 -20.07 17.65
C ASP A 148 -5.61 -19.52 16.23
N ALA A 149 -4.89 -18.44 15.89
CA ALA A 149 -4.82 -17.94 14.52
C ALA A 149 -4.06 -18.95 13.64
N ASP A 150 -4.67 -19.29 12.50
CA ASP A 150 -4.09 -20.17 11.47
C ASP A 150 -3.66 -19.38 10.22
N VAL A 151 -4.01 -18.08 10.16
CA VAL A 151 -3.65 -17.15 9.09
C VAL A 151 -3.14 -15.82 9.68
N ALA A 152 -2.06 -15.30 9.14
CA ALA A 152 -1.57 -13.97 9.44
C ALA A 152 -1.41 -13.16 8.15
N ILE A 153 -1.92 -11.91 8.17
CA ILE A 153 -1.89 -10.99 7.04
C ILE A 153 -0.96 -9.83 7.35
N GLY A 154 0.05 -9.63 6.48
CA GLY A 154 0.83 -8.41 6.45
C GLY A 154 0.25 -7.41 5.44
N ALA A 155 -0.29 -6.28 5.90
CA ALA A 155 -0.88 -5.28 5.02
C ALA A 155 0.15 -4.47 4.21
N GLY A 156 1.43 -4.80 4.32
CA GLY A 156 2.55 -4.24 3.56
C GLY A 156 3.80 -5.09 3.74
N ALA A 157 4.78 -4.95 2.86
CA ALA A 157 5.98 -5.80 2.81
C ALA A 157 6.73 -5.91 4.15
N GLY A 158 6.93 -4.79 4.86
CA GLY A 158 7.61 -4.80 6.17
C GLY A 158 6.86 -5.61 7.23
N TYR A 159 5.53 -5.63 7.18
CA TYR A 159 4.70 -6.39 8.12
C TYR A 159 4.69 -7.88 7.82
N ILE A 160 4.81 -8.28 6.54
CA ILE A 160 5.02 -9.68 6.16
C ILE A 160 6.32 -10.19 6.76
N THR A 161 7.43 -9.46 6.57
CA THR A 161 8.74 -9.80 7.13
C THR A 161 8.71 -9.89 8.66
N SER A 162 8.02 -8.96 9.34
CA SER A 162 7.85 -9.03 10.80
C SER A 162 7.07 -10.28 11.23
N LEU A 163 6.00 -10.65 10.52
CA LEU A 163 5.24 -11.87 10.82
C LEU A 163 6.08 -13.13 10.62
N GLU A 164 6.95 -13.20 9.60
CA GLU A 164 7.89 -14.32 9.43
C GLU A 164 8.84 -14.43 10.61
N GLY A 165 9.49 -13.34 11.00
CA GLY A 165 10.40 -13.31 12.14
C GLY A 165 9.72 -13.69 13.45
N VAL A 166 8.48 -13.26 13.66
CA VAL A 166 7.68 -13.63 14.85
C VAL A 166 7.33 -15.12 14.82
N ARG A 167 6.92 -15.67 13.65
CA ARG A 167 6.64 -17.10 13.50
C ARG A 167 7.84 -17.96 13.89
N GLU A 168 9.01 -17.63 13.35
CA GLU A 168 10.25 -18.34 13.65
C GLU A 168 10.63 -18.25 15.15
N LYS A 169 10.63 -17.03 15.69
CA LYS A 169 11.03 -16.75 17.07
C LYS A 169 10.12 -17.43 18.11
N MET A 170 8.82 -17.50 17.83
CA MET A 170 7.83 -18.05 18.75
C MET A 170 7.51 -19.53 18.47
N GLY A 171 8.02 -20.12 17.38
CA GLY A 171 7.74 -21.50 17.00
C GLY A 171 6.26 -21.73 16.69
N LEU A 172 5.60 -20.77 16.05
CA LEU A 172 4.18 -20.81 15.70
C LEU A 172 3.98 -21.42 14.30
N ASP A 173 2.80 -22.02 14.11
CA ASP A 173 2.41 -22.62 12.83
C ASP A 173 1.15 -21.92 12.29
N TYR A 174 1.37 -20.86 11.52
CA TYR A 174 0.33 -20.15 10.77
C TYR A 174 0.82 -19.81 9.36
N LYS A 175 -0.11 -19.72 8.43
CA LYS A 175 0.16 -19.32 7.05
C LYS A 175 0.20 -17.81 6.91
N ILE A 176 1.18 -17.31 6.14
CA ILE A 176 1.38 -15.86 5.94
C ILE A 176 0.95 -15.49 4.53
N TYR A 177 0.12 -14.45 4.44
CA TYR A 177 -0.29 -13.78 3.21
C TYR A 177 0.00 -12.29 3.34
N GLY A 178 0.13 -11.58 2.24
CA GLY A 178 0.31 -10.15 2.37
C GLY A 178 0.31 -9.35 1.09
N CYS A 179 0.33 -8.05 1.28
CA CYS A 179 0.35 -7.06 0.21
C CYS A 179 1.74 -6.46 0.07
N ASP A 180 2.07 -6.06 -1.15
CA ASP A 180 3.35 -5.58 -1.61
C ASP A 180 4.41 -6.68 -1.80
N THR A 181 5.43 -6.34 -2.59
CA THR A 181 6.52 -7.26 -2.92
C THR A 181 7.88 -6.62 -2.67
N THR A 182 8.84 -7.48 -2.34
CA THR A 182 10.27 -7.20 -2.40
C THR A 182 10.98 -8.41 -3.00
N PRO A 183 12.22 -8.28 -3.50
CA PRO A 183 12.97 -9.44 -3.98
C PRO A 183 13.06 -10.57 -2.95
N ASN A 184 13.22 -10.24 -1.66
CA ASN A 184 13.29 -11.24 -0.59
C ASN A 184 11.94 -11.95 -0.40
N LEU A 185 10.82 -11.21 -0.35
CA LEU A 185 9.49 -11.81 -0.19
C LEU A 185 9.10 -12.69 -1.38
N ILE A 186 9.53 -12.36 -2.60
CA ILE A 186 9.35 -13.24 -3.76
C ILE A 186 10.10 -14.55 -3.53
N GLN A 187 11.32 -14.51 -3.00
CA GLN A 187 12.08 -15.71 -2.67
C GLN A 187 11.40 -16.50 -1.53
N ASP A 188 10.85 -15.82 -0.52
CA ASP A 188 10.15 -16.47 0.59
C ASP A 188 8.85 -17.16 0.14
N VAL A 189 8.18 -16.65 -0.91
CA VAL A 189 7.07 -17.37 -1.56
C VAL A 189 7.59 -18.61 -2.30
N ILE A 190 8.69 -18.50 -3.03
CA ILE A 190 9.32 -19.65 -3.75
C ILE A 190 9.75 -20.73 -2.74
N ASP A 191 10.28 -20.33 -1.60
CA ASP A 191 10.73 -21.23 -0.53
C ASP A 191 9.57 -21.79 0.32
N GLY A 192 8.32 -21.33 0.09
CA GLY A 192 7.13 -21.76 0.83
C GLY A 192 7.02 -21.20 2.26
N LYS A 193 7.73 -20.13 2.58
CA LYS A 193 7.62 -19.45 3.88
C LYS A 193 6.43 -18.51 3.94
N VAL A 194 6.08 -17.92 2.81
CA VAL A 194 4.91 -17.07 2.61
C VAL A 194 4.05 -17.71 1.51
N GLU A 195 2.75 -17.77 1.72
CA GLU A 195 1.85 -18.44 0.77
C GLU A 195 1.62 -17.63 -0.50
N ILE A 196 1.23 -16.36 -0.33
CA ILE A 196 0.93 -15.45 -1.45
C ILE A 196 1.26 -14.00 -1.03
N ILE A 197 1.86 -13.26 -1.96
CA ILE A 197 2.00 -11.82 -1.88
C ILE A 197 1.38 -11.18 -3.13
N SER A 198 0.81 -10.00 -2.98
CA SER A 198 0.30 -9.22 -4.10
C SER A 198 1.30 -8.13 -4.52
N ALA A 199 1.24 -7.70 -5.77
CA ALA A 199 2.14 -6.69 -6.33
C ALA A 199 1.40 -5.44 -6.83
N GLY A 200 0.11 -5.27 -6.50
CA GLY A 200 -0.75 -4.23 -7.08
C GLY A 200 -0.15 -2.82 -7.01
N ALA A 201 0.30 -2.41 -5.83
CA ALA A 201 0.87 -1.08 -5.62
C ALA A 201 2.17 -0.84 -6.40
N ASN A 202 3.01 -1.87 -6.58
CA ASN A 202 4.34 -1.72 -7.18
C ASN A 202 4.30 -1.42 -8.69
N THR A 203 3.20 -1.76 -9.39
CA THR A 203 3.04 -1.49 -10.82
C THR A 203 2.56 -0.06 -11.10
N GLY A 204 1.90 0.57 -10.13
CA GLY A 204 1.30 1.90 -10.27
C GLY A 204 2.30 2.98 -10.66
N ALA A 205 3.50 2.95 -10.09
CA ALA A 205 4.55 3.92 -10.39
C ALA A 205 4.94 3.92 -11.88
N GLY A 206 5.17 2.74 -12.45
CA GLY A 206 5.55 2.62 -13.87
C GLY A 206 4.45 3.12 -14.83
N PHE A 207 3.18 2.84 -14.53
CA PHE A 207 2.07 3.37 -15.33
C PHE A 207 1.91 4.89 -15.18
N ALA A 208 2.09 5.45 -13.98
CA ALA A 208 2.02 6.88 -13.77
C ALA A 208 3.18 7.63 -14.46
N GLU A 209 4.37 7.01 -14.54
CA GLU A 209 5.49 7.50 -15.30
C GLU A 209 5.20 7.50 -16.81
N ILE A 210 4.56 6.45 -17.33
CA ILE A 210 4.12 6.41 -18.73
C ILE A 210 3.11 7.52 -19.04
N LEU A 211 2.15 7.80 -18.14
CA LEU A 211 1.22 8.92 -18.31
C LEU A 211 1.98 10.24 -18.39
N LEU A 212 2.96 10.44 -17.51
CA LEU A 212 3.79 11.65 -17.50
C LEU A 212 4.62 11.79 -18.77
N ILE A 213 5.27 10.72 -19.23
CA ILE A 213 6.05 10.71 -20.49
C ILE A 213 5.15 11.02 -21.68
N ASN A 214 3.96 10.42 -21.77
CA ASN A 214 3.01 10.72 -22.84
C ASN A 214 2.63 12.20 -22.87
N LYS A 215 2.39 12.79 -21.69
CA LYS A 215 2.11 14.23 -21.60
C LYS A 215 3.29 15.08 -22.08
N LEU A 216 4.51 14.76 -21.67
CA LEU A 216 5.72 15.47 -22.11
C LEU A 216 5.96 15.39 -23.62
N LEU A 217 5.59 14.28 -24.23
CA LEU A 217 5.69 14.05 -25.68
C LEU A 217 4.51 14.62 -26.48
N GLY A 218 3.50 15.21 -25.83
CA GLY A 218 2.31 15.74 -26.48
C GLY A 218 1.37 14.67 -27.03
N HIS A 219 1.45 13.43 -26.55
CA HIS A 219 0.53 12.37 -26.92
C HIS A 219 -0.77 12.48 -26.11
N PRO A 220 -1.95 12.29 -26.75
CA PRO A 220 -3.21 12.30 -26.02
C PRO A 220 -3.25 11.12 -25.03
N ILE A 221 -3.65 11.43 -23.80
CA ILE A 221 -4.01 10.43 -22.81
C ILE A 221 -5.50 10.17 -23.00
N ILE A 222 -5.85 8.97 -23.42
CA ILE A 222 -7.24 8.57 -23.73
C ILE A 222 -7.91 8.14 -22.42
#